data_5d8e7d97fad42c11f200b760685409a0
#
_entry.id   5d8e7d97fad42c11f200b760685409a0
#
_cell.length_a   1.000
_cell.length_b   1.000
_cell.length_c   1.000
_cell.angle_alpha   90.00
_cell.angle_beta   90.00
_cell.angle_gamma   90.00
#
_symmetry.space_group_name_H-M   'P 1'
#
loop_
_entity.id
_entity.type
_entity.pdbx_description
1 polymer ?
#
loop_
_entity_poly.entity_id
_entity_poly.type
_entity_poly.pdbx_seq_one_letter_code
_entity_poly.pdbx_strand_id
1 'polypeptide(L)'
;MANRKPRSDRLLTVDEIYRQPVGPASDPKSLYALLRFVRWRRERNWSETTLKVQTHHSYRFICWADERGIRYAAEVTRPVLESWQRWLYGYRKTNGEPLSSRTQRTALQPLQVWFSWLTKQGLILANPAADLELPRLERRLPRTILSVEQVEDILALCDLTT
;
A
#
# COMPACT_ATOMS: atom_id res chain seq x y z
N MET A 1 19.99 9.12 11.43
CA MET A 1 19.51 10.06 10.39
C MET A 1 18.02 10.26 10.55
N ALA A 2 17.61 11.48 10.76
CA ALA A 2 16.18 11.79 10.87
C ALA A 2 15.50 11.47 9.53
N ASN A 3 14.48 10.63 9.57
CA ASN A 3 13.60 10.32 8.43
C ASN A 3 12.78 11.59 8.12
N ARG A 4 13.37 12.50 7.33
CA ARG A 4 12.65 13.69 6.89
C ARG A 4 11.44 13.26 6.06
N LYS A 5 10.27 13.82 6.39
CA LYS A 5 9.13 13.81 5.47
C LYS A 5 9.59 14.18 4.07
N PRO A 6 9.08 13.52 3.02
CA PRO A 6 9.30 13.97 1.67
C PRO A 6 8.99 15.47 1.58
N ARG A 7 9.94 16.21 1.02
CA ARG A 7 9.83 17.63 0.74
C ARG A 7 8.97 17.87 -0.51
N SER A 8 7.78 17.35 -0.55
CA SER A 8 6.80 17.95 -1.42
C SER A 8 6.03 18.93 -0.54
N ASP A 9 6.03 20.17 -0.89
CA ASP A 9 5.32 21.21 -0.15
C ASP A 9 3.82 20.85 0.02
N ARG A 10 3.34 19.89 -0.73
CA ARG A 10 2.02 19.26 -0.58
C ARG A 10 1.93 17.96 -1.38
N LEU A 11 1.78 16.83 -0.69
CA LEU A 11 1.37 15.60 -1.35
C LEU A 11 -0.05 15.77 -1.90
N LEU A 12 -0.25 15.43 -3.17
CA LEU A 12 -1.58 15.44 -3.77
C LEU A 12 -2.51 14.47 -3.04
N THR A 13 -3.73 14.88 -2.85
CA THR A 13 -4.80 13.98 -2.41
C THR A 13 -5.14 12.97 -3.52
N VAL A 14 -5.78 11.87 -3.17
CA VAL A 14 -6.18 10.85 -4.16
C VAL A 14 -7.08 11.45 -5.24
N ASP A 15 -7.98 12.34 -4.87
CA ASP A 15 -8.87 12.99 -5.83
C ASP A 15 -8.10 13.94 -6.77
N GLU A 16 -7.09 14.63 -6.27
CA GLU A 16 -6.17 15.44 -7.10
C GLU A 16 -5.33 14.57 -8.04
N ILE A 17 -4.86 13.41 -7.57
CA ILE A 17 -4.14 12.43 -8.39
C ILE A 17 -5.03 11.97 -9.55
N TYR A 18 -6.29 11.64 -9.27
CA TYR A 18 -7.22 11.17 -10.28
C TYR A 18 -7.59 12.22 -11.35
N ARG A 19 -7.46 13.49 -11.01
CA ARG A 19 -7.66 14.61 -11.97
C ARG A 19 -6.45 14.88 -12.85
N GLN A 20 -5.29 14.29 -12.52
CA GLN A 20 -4.12 14.43 -13.38
C GLN A 20 -4.39 13.82 -14.76
N PRO A 21 -3.97 14.48 -15.85
CA PRO A 21 -4.06 13.89 -17.17
C PRO A 21 -3.24 12.60 -17.19
N VAL A 22 -3.82 11.55 -17.73
CA VAL A 22 -3.03 10.36 -18.05
C VAL A 22 -2.15 10.73 -19.22
N GLY A 23 -0.85 10.80 -18.98
CA GLY A 23 0.13 11.12 -20.02
C GLY A 23 0.07 10.18 -21.23
N PRO A 24 0.76 10.51 -22.32
CA PRO A 24 0.83 9.64 -23.49
C PRO A 24 1.18 8.21 -23.08
N ALA A 25 0.65 7.22 -23.80
CA ALA A 25 0.95 5.82 -23.54
C ALA A 25 2.44 5.48 -23.63
N SER A 26 3.20 6.30 -24.35
CA SER A 26 4.66 6.23 -24.47
C SER A 26 5.44 6.87 -23.32
N ASP A 27 4.78 7.65 -22.45
CA ASP A 27 5.48 8.29 -21.32
C ASP A 27 5.66 7.25 -20.18
N PRO A 28 6.91 6.91 -19.84
CA PRO A 28 7.21 5.87 -18.89
C PRO A 28 7.16 6.33 -17.41
N LYS A 29 6.77 7.58 -17.12
CA LYS A 29 6.75 8.09 -15.74
C LYS A 29 5.87 7.22 -14.84
N SER A 30 6.35 6.96 -13.65
CA SER A 30 5.69 6.11 -12.65
C SER A 30 4.27 6.58 -12.33
N LEU A 31 4.04 7.89 -12.25
CA LEU A 31 2.70 8.45 -11.99
C LEU A 31 1.72 8.07 -13.10
N TYR A 32 2.10 8.20 -14.36
CA TYR A 32 1.24 7.84 -15.49
C TYR A 32 0.98 6.34 -15.55
N ALA A 33 1.99 5.53 -15.25
CA ALA A 33 1.83 4.08 -15.13
C ALA A 33 0.84 3.71 -14.02
N LEU A 34 0.88 4.39 -12.89
CA LEU A 34 -0.07 4.19 -11.79
C LEU A 34 -1.50 4.59 -12.21
N LEU A 35 -1.68 5.72 -12.87
CA LEU A 35 -2.99 6.17 -13.34
C LEU A 35 -3.61 5.21 -14.36
N ARG A 36 -2.80 4.65 -15.27
CA ARG A 36 -3.25 3.60 -16.21
C ARG A 36 -3.70 2.33 -15.47
N PHE A 37 -2.95 1.93 -14.44
CA PHE A 37 -3.29 0.78 -13.63
C PHE A 37 -4.61 1.00 -12.87
N VAL A 38 -4.82 2.16 -12.27
CA VAL A 38 -6.07 2.50 -11.58
C VAL A 38 -7.26 2.46 -12.54
N ARG A 39 -7.11 3.03 -13.73
CA ARG A 39 -8.15 2.98 -14.78
C ARG A 39 -8.48 1.54 -15.16
N TRP A 40 -7.45 0.72 -15.41
CA TRP A 40 -7.61 -0.69 -15.75
C TRP A 40 -8.36 -1.47 -14.66
N ARG A 41 -8.11 -1.17 -13.39
CA ARG A 41 -8.83 -1.81 -12.27
C ARG A 41 -10.27 -1.32 -12.14
N ARG A 42 -10.56 -0.06 -12.41
CA ARG A 42 -11.92 0.48 -12.43
C ARG A 42 -12.78 -0.21 -13.48
N GLU A 43 -12.25 -0.41 -14.66
CA GLU A 43 -12.93 -1.13 -15.74
C GLU A 43 -13.27 -2.59 -15.36
N ARG A 44 -12.64 -3.12 -14.34
CA ARG A 44 -12.86 -4.46 -13.77
C ARG A 44 -13.64 -4.44 -12.46
N ASN A 45 -14.35 -3.36 -12.20
CA ASN A 45 -15.24 -3.20 -11.06
C ASN A 45 -14.58 -3.36 -9.68
N TRP A 46 -13.31 -2.96 -9.53
CA TRP A 46 -12.68 -2.87 -8.22
C TRP A 46 -13.33 -1.78 -7.37
N SER A 47 -13.47 -2.04 -6.06
CA SER A 47 -14.02 -1.09 -5.10
C SER A 47 -13.26 0.23 -5.10
N GLU A 48 -13.97 1.36 -5.18
CA GLU A 48 -13.37 2.70 -5.10
C GLU A 48 -12.62 2.92 -3.78
N THR A 49 -13.10 2.39 -2.67
CA THR A 49 -12.42 2.46 -1.37
C THR A 49 -11.07 1.76 -1.43
N THR A 50 -11.01 0.56 -1.99
CA THR A 50 -9.76 -0.20 -2.18
C THR A 50 -8.81 0.55 -3.11
N LEU A 51 -9.30 1.07 -4.23
CA LEU A 51 -8.49 1.83 -5.17
C LEU A 51 -7.89 3.09 -4.54
N LYS A 52 -8.67 3.83 -3.75
CA LYS A 52 -8.19 5.03 -3.06
C LYS A 52 -7.06 4.72 -2.07
N VAL A 53 -7.21 3.69 -1.25
CA VAL A 53 -6.18 3.29 -0.29
C VAL A 53 -4.89 2.85 -1.02
N GLN A 54 -5.02 2.02 -2.03
CA GLN A 54 -3.87 1.52 -2.78
C GLN A 54 -3.18 2.63 -3.58
N THR A 55 -3.94 3.52 -4.20
CA THR A 55 -3.39 4.67 -4.92
C THR A 55 -2.62 5.59 -3.98
N HIS A 56 -3.15 5.86 -2.80
CA HIS A 56 -2.47 6.68 -1.79
C HIS A 56 -1.09 6.12 -1.42
N HIS A 57 -1.02 4.83 -1.11
CA HIS A 57 0.24 4.20 -0.74
C HIS A 57 1.23 4.10 -1.89
N SER A 58 0.77 3.74 -3.08
CA SER A 58 1.61 3.69 -4.27
C SER A 58 2.15 5.07 -4.66
N TYR A 59 1.32 6.10 -4.55
CA TYR A 59 1.74 7.47 -4.80
C TYR A 59 2.78 7.96 -3.80
N ARG A 60 2.65 7.63 -2.53
CA ARG A 60 3.67 7.96 -1.52
C ARG A 60 5.01 7.32 -1.85
N PHE A 61 5.01 6.07 -2.31
CA PHE A 61 6.22 5.42 -2.79
C PHE A 61 6.82 6.17 -3.99
N ILE A 62 6.01 6.55 -4.96
CA ILE A 62 6.46 7.29 -6.16
C ILE A 62 7.12 8.62 -5.75
N CYS A 63 6.54 9.38 -4.84
CA CYS A 63 7.11 10.62 -4.34
C CYS A 63 8.44 10.41 -3.62
N TRP A 64 8.52 9.36 -2.78
CA TRP A 64 9.74 8.98 -2.09
C TRP A 64 10.85 8.58 -3.07
N ALA A 65 10.51 7.84 -4.12
CA ALA A 65 11.44 7.42 -5.16
C ALA A 65 11.91 8.60 -6.02
N ASP A 66 10.99 9.51 -6.38
CA ASP A 66 11.28 10.69 -7.17
C ASP A 66 12.30 11.61 -6.48
N GLU A 67 12.19 11.78 -5.18
CA GLU A 67 13.19 12.53 -4.38
C GLU A 67 14.60 11.93 -4.45
N ARG A 68 14.71 10.66 -4.80
CA ARG A 68 15.96 9.91 -4.96
C ARG A 68 16.39 9.76 -6.41
N GLY A 69 15.75 10.51 -7.32
CA GLY A 69 16.03 10.49 -8.74
C GLY A 69 15.45 9.30 -9.51
N ILE A 70 14.61 8.50 -8.87
CA ILE A 70 13.93 7.35 -9.50
C ILE A 70 12.54 7.80 -9.96
N ARG A 71 12.42 8.10 -11.25
CA ARG A 71 11.20 8.66 -11.85
C ARG A 71 10.37 7.66 -12.61
N TYR A 72 10.97 6.56 -13.02
CA TYR A 72 10.37 5.55 -13.88
C TYR A 72 10.22 4.23 -13.14
N ALA A 73 9.09 3.55 -13.32
CA ALA A 73 8.88 2.24 -12.72
C ALA A 73 9.93 1.20 -13.15
N ALA A 74 10.46 1.34 -14.37
CA ALA A 74 11.53 0.48 -14.89
C ALA A 74 12.87 0.62 -14.14
N GLU A 75 13.09 1.73 -13.45
CA GLU A 75 14.30 1.97 -12.63
C GLU A 75 14.20 1.37 -11.23
N VAL A 76 13.01 0.95 -10.82
CA VAL A 76 12.78 0.37 -9.50
C VAL A 76 13.32 -1.06 -9.48
N THR A 77 14.25 -1.29 -8.56
CA THR A 77 14.85 -2.61 -8.31
C THR A 77 14.42 -3.14 -6.95
N ARG A 78 14.67 -4.43 -6.70
CA ARG A 78 14.44 -5.02 -5.37
C ARG A 78 15.11 -4.24 -4.24
N PRO A 79 16.41 -3.85 -4.33
CA PRO A 79 17.04 -3.02 -3.30
C PRO A 79 16.34 -1.68 -3.05
N VAL A 80 15.75 -1.07 -4.08
CA VAL A 80 14.95 0.16 -3.92
C VAL A 80 13.70 -0.11 -3.08
N LEU A 81 12.98 -1.18 -3.34
CA LEU A 81 11.81 -1.58 -2.56
C LEU A 81 12.17 -1.96 -1.12
N GLU A 82 13.28 -2.64 -0.91
CA GLU A 82 13.79 -2.94 0.43
C GLU A 82 14.20 -1.68 1.19
N SER A 83 14.74 -0.68 0.49
CA SER A 83 15.03 0.65 1.07
C SER A 83 13.75 1.39 1.47
N TRP A 84 12.69 1.31 0.65
CA TRP A 84 11.38 1.82 1.01
C TRP A 84 10.80 1.12 2.23
N GLN A 85 10.92 -0.20 2.30
CA GLN A 85 10.48 -0.98 3.46
C GLN A 85 11.22 -0.57 4.74
N ARG A 86 12.54 -0.40 4.67
CA ARG A 86 13.33 0.12 5.81
C ARG A 86 12.93 1.54 6.20
N TRP A 87 12.62 2.38 5.23
CA TRP A 87 12.12 3.73 5.49
C TRP A 87 10.79 3.71 6.23
N LEU A 88 9.85 2.86 5.82
CA LEU A 88 8.57 2.67 6.52
C LEU A 88 8.78 2.17 7.96
N TYR A 89 9.68 1.22 8.15
CA TYR A 89 10.02 0.70 9.48
C TYR A 89 10.59 1.79 10.39
N GLY A 90 11.47 2.64 9.87
CA GLY A 90 12.09 3.74 10.61
C GLY A 90 11.20 4.99 10.75
N TYR A 91 10.08 5.04 10.03
CA TYR A 91 9.18 6.20 10.07
C TYR A 91 8.53 6.34 11.45
N ARG A 92 8.44 7.59 11.93
CA ARG A 92 7.74 7.92 13.17
C ARG A 92 6.57 8.86 12.89
N LYS A 93 5.42 8.54 13.46
CA LYS A 93 4.22 9.37 13.41
C LYS A 93 4.44 10.69 14.17
N THR A 94 3.50 11.61 14.06
CA THR A 94 3.52 12.90 14.77
C THR A 94 3.61 12.73 16.30
N ASN A 95 3.04 11.64 16.84
CA ASN A 95 3.12 11.28 18.26
C ASN A 95 4.41 10.53 18.65
N GLY A 96 5.36 10.32 17.72
CA GLY A 96 6.63 9.62 17.94
C GLY A 96 6.57 8.11 17.83
N GLU A 97 5.40 7.51 17.65
CA GLU A 97 5.23 6.07 17.52
C GLU A 97 5.62 5.55 16.13
N PRO A 98 6.15 4.30 16.04
CA PRO A 98 6.40 3.66 14.76
C PRO A 98 5.08 3.27 14.06
N LEU A 99 5.16 3.02 12.76
CA LEU A 99 4.05 2.40 12.02
C LEU A 99 3.86 0.96 12.49
N SER A 100 2.60 0.53 12.64
CA SER A 100 2.31 -0.88 12.93
C SER A 100 2.69 -1.78 11.76
N SER A 101 2.97 -3.06 12.04
CA SER A 101 3.24 -4.06 11.00
C SER A 101 2.10 -4.14 9.97
N ARG A 102 0.85 -3.98 10.41
CA ARG A 102 -0.31 -3.93 9.53
C ARG A 102 -0.26 -2.73 8.57
N THR A 103 0.06 -1.54 9.08
CA THR A 103 0.18 -0.33 8.25
C THR A 103 1.32 -0.45 7.25
N GLN A 104 2.47 -0.96 7.67
CA GLN A 104 3.61 -1.21 6.78
C GLN A 104 3.22 -2.20 5.67
N ARG A 105 2.52 -3.28 6.02
CA ARG A 105 2.03 -4.26 5.06
C ARG A 105 1.03 -3.64 4.07
N THR A 106 0.10 -2.83 4.55
CA THR A 106 -0.87 -2.10 3.71
C THR A 106 -0.18 -1.14 2.73
N ALA A 107 0.97 -0.58 3.09
CA ALA A 107 1.77 0.28 2.22
C ALA A 107 2.57 -0.50 1.17
N LEU A 108 2.93 -1.74 1.43
CA LEU A 108 3.76 -2.56 0.54
C LEU A 108 2.95 -3.44 -0.43
N GLN A 109 1.82 -3.97 0.00
CA GLN A 109 0.98 -4.84 -0.83
C GLN A 109 0.54 -4.22 -2.17
N PRO A 110 0.12 -2.94 -2.22
CA PRO A 110 -0.23 -2.31 -3.49
C PRO A 110 0.90 -2.29 -4.51
N LEU A 111 2.14 -2.17 -4.04
CA LEU A 111 3.32 -2.20 -4.91
C LEU A 111 3.51 -3.57 -5.55
N GLN A 112 3.30 -4.66 -4.81
CA GLN A 112 3.37 -6.01 -5.36
C GLN A 112 2.37 -6.21 -6.49
N VAL A 113 1.14 -5.76 -6.30
CA VAL A 113 0.07 -5.87 -7.30
C VAL A 113 0.37 -4.99 -8.53
N TRP A 114 0.83 -3.77 -8.31
CA TRP A 114 1.14 -2.82 -9.38
C TRP A 114 2.32 -3.29 -10.25
N PHE A 115 3.43 -3.68 -9.63
CA PHE A 115 4.59 -4.18 -10.36
C PHE A 115 4.31 -5.49 -11.09
N SER A 116 3.50 -6.38 -10.51
CA SER A 116 3.02 -7.58 -11.21
C SER A 116 2.24 -7.22 -12.48
N TRP A 117 1.34 -6.26 -12.39
CA TRP A 117 0.59 -5.77 -13.54
C TRP A 117 1.51 -5.13 -14.59
N LEU A 118 2.45 -4.28 -14.19
CA LEU A 118 3.43 -3.65 -15.10
C LEU A 118 4.24 -4.68 -15.88
N THR A 119 4.65 -5.76 -15.21
CA THR A 119 5.38 -6.86 -15.84
C THR A 119 4.51 -7.60 -16.86
N LYS A 120 3.26 -7.90 -16.50
CA LYS A 120 2.31 -8.56 -17.40
C LYS A 120 1.96 -7.72 -18.63
N GLN A 121 1.96 -6.39 -18.49
CA GLN A 121 1.73 -5.47 -19.60
C GLN A 121 2.98 -5.23 -20.47
N GLY A 122 4.13 -5.80 -20.09
CA GLY A 122 5.38 -5.58 -20.79
C GLY A 122 5.98 -4.19 -20.62
N LEU A 123 5.51 -3.42 -19.64
CA LEU A 123 6.02 -2.07 -19.34
C LEU A 123 7.35 -2.10 -18.57
N ILE A 124 7.61 -3.19 -17.88
CA ILE A 124 8.90 -3.50 -17.24
C ILE A 124 9.31 -4.93 -17.57
N LEU A 125 10.62 -5.19 -17.56
CA LEU A 125 11.17 -6.50 -17.96
C LEU A 125 11.02 -7.57 -16.87
N ALA A 126 11.15 -7.18 -15.62
CA ALA A 126 11.07 -8.09 -14.48
C ALA A 126 10.33 -7.41 -13.32
N ASN A 127 9.65 -8.22 -12.50
CA ASN A 127 8.94 -7.73 -11.33
C ASN A 127 9.89 -7.58 -10.13
N PRO A 128 10.24 -6.34 -9.72
CA PRO A 128 11.13 -6.12 -8.59
C PRO A 128 10.51 -6.48 -7.24
N ALA A 129 9.19 -6.62 -7.18
CA ALA A 129 8.44 -6.95 -5.97
C ALA A 129 8.10 -8.44 -5.85
N ALA A 130 8.53 -9.29 -6.79
CA ALA A 130 8.18 -10.72 -6.80
C ALA A 130 8.56 -11.42 -5.50
N ASP A 131 9.76 -11.15 -5.00
CA ASP A 131 10.31 -11.77 -3.79
C ASP A 131 10.34 -10.83 -2.59
N LEU A 132 9.54 -9.75 -2.62
CA LEU A 132 9.47 -8.82 -1.51
C LEU A 132 8.77 -9.45 -0.32
N GLU A 133 9.50 -9.59 0.80
CA GLU A 133 8.94 -10.11 2.04
C GLU A 133 8.15 -9.03 2.78
N LEU A 134 6.88 -9.29 3.00
CA LEU A 134 6.02 -8.39 3.78
C LEU A 134 6.24 -8.58 5.28
N PRO A 135 6.07 -7.52 6.09
CA PRO A 135 6.14 -7.62 7.53
C PRO A 135 5.16 -8.67 8.06
N ARG A 136 5.60 -9.47 9.03
CA ARG A 136 4.73 -10.44 9.71
C ARG A 136 3.68 -9.69 10.52
N LEU A 137 2.43 -10.15 10.42
CA LEU A 137 1.37 -9.67 11.29
C LEU A 137 1.49 -10.37 12.64
N GLU A 138 1.44 -9.58 13.70
CA GLU A 138 1.26 -10.12 15.05
C GLU A 138 -0.10 -10.80 15.13
N ARG A 139 -0.12 -12.06 15.56
CA ARG A 139 -1.37 -12.74 15.92
C ARG A 139 -1.86 -12.13 17.22
N ARG A 140 -2.63 -11.06 17.11
CA ARG A 140 -3.38 -10.58 18.26
C ARG A 140 -4.51 -11.55 18.52
N LEU A 141 -4.55 -12.11 19.74
CA LEU A 141 -5.74 -12.79 20.22
C LEU A 141 -6.94 -11.85 20.07
N PRO A 142 -8.14 -12.37 19.72
CA PRO A 142 -9.35 -11.56 19.68
C PRO A 142 -9.47 -10.79 20.99
N ARG A 143 -9.78 -9.49 20.91
CA ARG A 143 -9.91 -8.62 22.10
C ARG A 143 -11.01 -9.08 23.06
N THR A 144 -11.88 -9.94 22.61
CA THR A 144 -12.99 -10.51 23.38
C THR A 144 -12.82 -12.02 23.41
N ILE A 145 -12.02 -12.48 24.37
CA ILE A 145 -12.14 -13.87 24.82
C ILE A 145 -13.32 -13.84 25.76
N LEU A 146 -14.42 -14.46 25.36
CA LEU A 146 -15.57 -14.68 26.25
C LEU A 146 -15.09 -15.49 27.46
N SER A 147 -15.38 -15.01 28.67
CA SER A 147 -15.15 -15.81 29.88
C SER A 147 -16.04 -17.03 29.85
N VAL A 148 -15.66 -18.07 30.58
CA VAL A 148 -16.48 -19.29 30.69
C VAL A 148 -17.91 -18.95 31.15
N GLU A 149 -18.05 -18.01 32.07
CA GLU A 149 -19.33 -17.49 32.55
C GLU A 149 -20.17 -16.86 31.42
N GLN A 150 -19.55 -16.06 30.57
CA GLN A 150 -20.24 -15.45 29.43
C GLN A 150 -20.66 -16.47 28.37
N VAL A 151 -19.89 -17.54 28.19
CA VAL A 151 -20.26 -18.65 27.30
C VAL A 151 -21.43 -19.42 27.88
N GLU A 152 -21.44 -19.71 29.20
CA GLU A 152 -22.53 -20.38 29.89
C GLU A 152 -23.82 -19.57 29.85
N ASP A 153 -23.74 -18.24 30.01
CA ASP A 153 -24.88 -17.32 29.89
C ASP A 153 -25.49 -17.34 28.47
N ILE A 154 -24.66 -17.35 27.44
CA ILE A 154 -25.11 -17.43 26.04
C ILE A 154 -25.77 -18.78 25.76
N LEU A 155 -25.20 -19.87 26.26
CA LEU A 155 -25.78 -21.22 26.11
C LEU A 155 -27.12 -21.36 26.86
N ALA A 156 -27.21 -20.81 28.06
CA ALA A 156 -28.45 -20.79 28.81
C ALA A 156 -29.58 -20.03 28.12
N LEU A 157 -29.24 -18.91 27.42
CA LEU A 157 -30.19 -18.18 26.61
C LEU A 157 -30.65 -18.94 25.37
N CYS A 158 -29.80 -19.77 24.79
CA CYS A 158 -30.16 -20.63 23.65
C CYS A 158 -31.11 -21.74 24.06
N ASP A 159 -30.97 -22.30 25.27
CA ASP A 159 -31.85 -23.35 25.79
C ASP A 159 -33.25 -22.83 26.14
N LEU A 160 -33.41 -21.54 26.39
CA LEU A 160 -34.69 -20.89 26.68
C LEU A 160 -35.53 -20.56 25.44
N THR A 161 -34.97 -20.70 24.23
CA THR A 161 -35.61 -20.38 22.94
C THR A 161 -36.12 -21.60 22.18
N THR A 162 -36.06 -22.76 22.75
CA THR A 162 -36.70 -24.00 22.22
C THR A 162 -38.09 -24.23 22.79
#